data_7f83c1fd855858e6c03df7fb4447c1e5
#
_entry.id   7f83c1fd855858e6c03df7fb4447c1e5
#
_cell.length_a   1.000
_cell.length_b   1.000
_cell.length_c   1.000
_cell.angle_alpha   90.00
_cell.angle_beta   90.00
_cell.angle_gamma   90.00
#
_symmetry.space_group_name_H-M   'P 1'
#
loop_
_entity.id
_entity.type
_entity.pdbx_description
1 polymer ?
#
loop_
_entity_poly.entity_id
_entity_poly.type
_entity_poly.pdbx_seq_one_letter_code
_entity_poly.pdbx_strand_id
1 'polypeptide(L)'
;MRSFWGLMRAYWVSDRWKEAWTLTLVIAVLTALSSKAGVWFAEASGELVNSIAFFHDAANTTPLRSLLVNAGVLVLLVVLKDAGFTGIRNLVSATLHRKWRGWLDSRFNEALLDGNHTHFHAQHASTGSGAPAPDNIDQRVQESIKDMTGGAIGLAMGVLAVATSLFFVGQKLLENSVEVKGLEFLGSYGSAILAFLAVATYVPLNTWIAVKLGGLLERLNVRMQKAEGSYRGELTTFLRRSFHVAASQGEGVQRTMHGRLYVDIDGTWTRLNIVNTVYMSFELIYNFIGARIVAYGPGLVPFIHNRLDLKGYITGSELVNSLIGQCSWFIHVMPAIATLRANSQRVTELANAIENVQHPQEFYSQTGRSDFHYTSQNPVFGLTIQ
;
A
#
# COMPACT_ATOMS: atom_id res chain seq x y z
N MET A 1 -23.90 9.03 -2.53
CA MET A 1 -22.52 8.46 -2.44
C MET A 1 -22.50 6.97 -2.84
N ARG A 2 -23.27 6.59 -3.86
CA ARG A 2 -23.56 5.17 -4.24
C ARG A 2 -22.38 4.38 -4.85
N SER A 3 -21.22 4.96 -5.03
CA SER A 3 -20.07 4.26 -5.61
C SER A 3 -18.78 4.56 -4.88
N PHE A 4 -17.83 3.63 -4.97
CA PHE A 4 -16.46 3.80 -4.49
C PHE A 4 -15.82 5.13 -4.95
N TRP A 5 -15.92 5.46 -6.23
CA TRP A 5 -15.40 6.72 -6.78
C TRP A 5 -16.11 7.95 -6.24
N GLY A 6 -17.41 7.84 -5.92
CA GLY A 6 -18.16 8.92 -5.26
C GLY A 6 -17.64 9.21 -3.86
N LEU A 7 -17.37 8.16 -3.06
CA LEU A 7 -16.77 8.29 -1.73
C LEU A 7 -15.35 8.86 -1.81
N MET A 8 -14.54 8.39 -2.78
CA MET A 8 -13.18 8.85 -2.97
C MET A 8 -13.09 10.33 -3.25
N ARG A 9 -13.90 10.84 -4.21
CA ARG A 9 -13.81 12.24 -4.60
C ARG A 9 -14.63 13.18 -3.71
N ALA A 10 -15.49 12.66 -2.83
CA ALA A 10 -16.43 13.47 -2.03
C ALA A 10 -15.71 14.56 -1.21
N TYR A 11 -14.55 14.25 -0.63
CA TYR A 11 -13.76 15.20 0.13
C TYR A 11 -13.19 16.34 -0.73
N TRP A 12 -12.71 16.04 -1.95
CA TRP A 12 -12.14 17.04 -2.88
C TRP A 12 -13.18 17.93 -3.57
N VAL A 13 -14.48 17.57 -3.47
CA VAL A 13 -15.60 18.37 -4.01
C VAL A 13 -16.43 18.99 -2.90
N SER A 14 -16.10 18.70 -1.62
CA SER A 14 -16.82 19.21 -0.44
C SER A 14 -16.54 20.66 -0.15
N ASP A 15 -17.15 21.18 0.92
CA ASP A 15 -16.87 22.47 1.54
C ASP A 15 -15.38 22.68 1.90
N ARG A 16 -14.62 21.57 2.08
CA ARG A 16 -13.17 21.57 2.37
C ARG A 16 -12.27 21.33 1.16
N TRP A 17 -12.76 21.55 -0.04
CA TRP A 17 -12.01 21.27 -1.28
C TRP A 17 -10.66 22.01 -1.35
N LYS A 18 -10.58 23.26 -0.86
CA LYS A 18 -9.33 24.04 -0.83
C LYS A 18 -8.24 23.32 -0.03
N GLU A 19 -8.59 22.85 1.16
CA GLU A 19 -7.68 22.11 2.03
C GLU A 19 -7.24 20.78 1.39
N ALA A 20 -8.19 20.03 0.85
CA ALA A 20 -7.93 18.76 0.20
C ALA A 20 -6.95 18.90 -0.98
N TRP A 21 -7.21 19.84 -1.89
CA TRP A 21 -6.36 20.08 -3.04
C TRP A 21 -4.99 20.65 -2.67
N THR A 22 -4.92 21.57 -1.68
CA THR A 22 -3.64 22.12 -1.20
C THR A 22 -2.74 21.02 -0.65
N LEU A 23 -3.27 20.17 0.25
CA LEU A 23 -2.49 19.06 0.80
C LEU A 23 -2.06 18.06 -0.30
N THR A 24 -2.95 17.73 -1.23
CA THR A 24 -2.65 16.84 -2.35
C THR A 24 -1.56 17.43 -3.26
N LEU A 25 -1.62 18.72 -3.57
CA LEU A 25 -0.61 19.40 -4.38
C LEU A 25 0.76 19.40 -3.67
N VAL A 26 0.79 19.70 -2.36
CA VAL A 26 2.04 19.66 -1.57
C VAL A 26 2.64 18.25 -1.59
N ILE A 27 1.83 17.20 -1.42
CA ILE A 27 2.28 15.81 -1.52
C ILE A 27 2.87 15.54 -2.92
N ALA A 28 2.20 15.99 -3.98
CA ALA A 28 2.67 15.80 -5.35
C ALA A 28 4.02 16.50 -5.61
N VAL A 29 4.16 17.75 -5.19
CA VAL A 29 5.40 18.51 -5.32
C VAL A 29 6.54 17.86 -4.52
N LEU A 30 6.31 17.49 -3.26
CA LEU A 30 7.32 16.84 -2.43
C LEU A 30 7.73 15.46 -2.99
N THR A 31 6.79 14.72 -3.59
CA THR A 31 7.10 13.44 -4.25
C THR A 31 7.98 13.67 -5.49
N ALA A 32 7.65 14.66 -6.31
CA ALA A 32 8.44 15.02 -7.47
C ALA A 32 9.86 15.49 -7.07
N LEU A 33 9.97 16.32 -6.02
CA LEU A 33 11.25 16.78 -5.50
C LEU A 33 12.08 15.62 -4.92
N SER A 34 11.45 14.66 -4.22
CA SER A 34 12.12 13.46 -3.73
C SER A 34 12.66 12.59 -4.88
N SER A 35 11.89 12.43 -5.96
CA SER A 35 12.33 11.71 -7.15
C SER A 35 13.49 12.43 -7.86
N LYS A 36 13.43 13.76 -7.98
CA LYS A 36 14.53 14.57 -8.54
C LYS A 36 15.79 14.52 -7.66
N ALA A 37 15.62 14.57 -6.34
CA ALA A 37 16.74 14.41 -5.40
C ALA A 37 17.39 13.02 -5.50
N GLY A 38 16.63 11.99 -5.89
CA GLY A 38 17.19 10.68 -6.24
C GLY A 38 18.15 10.72 -7.41
N VAL A 39 17.89 11.57 -8.42
CA VAL A 39 18.81 11.80 -9.55
C VAL A 39 20.07 12.52 -9.07
N TRP A 40 19.94 13.59 -8.28
CA TRP A 40 21.11 14.28 -7.69
C TRP A 40 21.96 13.37 -6.81
N PHE A 41 21.30 12.48 -6.05
CA PHE A 41 22.00 11.46 -5.26
C PHE A 41 22.83 10.52 -6.16
N ALA A 42 22.28 10.05 -7.27
CA ALA A 42 22.99 9.19 -8.21
C ALA A 42 24.21 9.91 -8.83
N GLU A 43 24.06 11.19 -9.19
CA GLU A 43 25.17 12.02 -9.70
C GLU A 43 26.25 12.22 -8.64
N ALA A 44 25.88 12.56 -7.40
CA ALA A 44 26.83 12.75 -6.31
C ALA A 44 27.54 11.43 -5.92
N SER A 45 26.83 10.30 -6.03
CA SER A 45 27.41 8.96 -5.85
C SER A 45 28.51 8.68 -6.88
N GLY A 46 28.23 9.00 -8.17
CA GLY A 46 29.21 8.91 -9.25
C GLY A 46 30.44 9.79 -9.02
N GLU A 47 30.23 11.06 -8.58
CA GLU A 47 31.31 11.98 -8.25
C GLU A 47 32.15 11.49 -7.08
N LEU A 48 31.55 10.96 -6.03
CA LEU A 48 32.27 10.42 -4.89
C LEU A 48 33.15 9.24 -5.29
N VAL A 49 32.61 8.27 -6.04
CA VAL A 49 33.38 7.10 -6.51
C VAL A 49 34.50 7.53 -7.44
N ASN A 50 34.25 8.49 -8.32
CA ASN A 50 35.28 9.08 -9.19
C ASN A 50 36.39 9.74 -8.38
N SER A 51 36.07 10.48 -7.32
CA SER A 51 37.07 11.10 -6.42
C SER A 51 37.95 10.07 -5.70
N ILE A 52 37.38 8.90 -5.37
CA ILE A 52 38.11 7.79 -4.76
C ILE A 52 39.03 7.13 -5.79
N ALA A 53 38.56 6.87 -6.99
CA ALA A 53 39.33 6.18 -8.03
C ALA A 53 40.56 7.00 -8.48
N PHE A 54 40.39 8.31 -8.59
CA PHE A 54 41.46 9.22 -9.00
C PHE A 54 42.14 9.92 -7.82
N PHE A 55 42.07 9.35 -6.62
CA PHE A 55 42.70 9.94 -5.42
C PHE A 55 44.22 10.08 -5.51
N HIS A 56 44.89 9.11 -6.11
CA HIS A 56 46.34 9.07 -6.29
C HIS A 56 46.81 9.56 -7.68
N ASP A 57 45.89 10.14 -8.47
CA ASP A 57 46.26 10.67 -9.77
C ASP A 57 47.13 11.93 -9.60
N ALA A 58 48.29 11.98 -10.29
CA ALA A 58 49.22 13.10 -10.26
C ALA A 58 48.60 14.44 -10.75
N ALA A 59 47.54 14.37 -11.54
CA ALA A 59 46.82 15.56 -11.98
C ALA A 59 45.88 16.15 -10.92
N ASN A 60 45.58 15.41 -9.83
CA ASN A 60 44.71 15.86 -8.78
C ASN A 60 45.46 16.65 -7.70
N THR A 61 45.36 17.97 -7.73
CA THR A 61 46.05 18.88 -6.81
C THR A 61 45.48 18.94 -5.40
N THR A 62 44.19 18.53 -5.21
CA THR A 62 43.50 18.60 -3.92
C THR A 62 42.63 17.36 -3.65
N PRO A 63 43.20 16.13 -3.65
CA PRO A 63 42.41 14.89 -3.62
C PRO A 63 41.56 14.75 -2.34
N LEU A 64 42.10 15.08 -1.18
CA LEU A 64 41.41 14.98 0.09
C LEU A 64 40.23 15.98 0.17
N ARG A 65 40.41 17.20 -0.33
CA ARG A 65 39.35 18.21 -0.33
C ARG A 65 38.19 17.80 -1.24
N SER A 66 38.48 17.34 -2.46
CA SER A 66 37.44 16.89 -3.40
C SER A 66 36.66 15.70 -2.83
N LEU A 67 37.35 14.72 -2.22
CA LEU A 67 36.71 13.59 -1.56
C LEU A 67 35.77 14.01 -0.42
N LEU A 68 36.24 14.87 0.49
CA LEU A 68 35.45 15.35 1.63
C LEU A 68 34.25 16.19 1.18
N VAL A 69 34.43 17.04 0.17
CA VAL A 69 33.32 17.83 -0.38
C VAL A 69 32.25 16.92 -1.01
N ASN A 70 32.67 15.97 -1.86
CA ASN A 70 31.73 15.07 -2.51
C ASN A 70 31.00 14.14 -1.51
N ALA A 71 31.71 13.67 -0.47
CA ALA A 71 31.12 12.93 0.63
C ALA A 71 30.10 13.80 1.41
N GLY A 72 30.44 15.04 1.72
CA GLY A 72 29.57 16.00 2.38
C GLY A 72 28.31 16.31 1.57
N VAL A 73 28.47 16.53 0.25
CA VAL A 73 27.34 16.74 -0.67
C VAL A 73 26.42 15.52 -0.70
N LEU A 74 26.98 14.30 -0.78
CA LEU A 74 26.20 13.07 -0.78
C LEU A 74 25.36 12.93 0.51
N VAL A 75 25.98 13.14 1.68
CA VAL A 75 25.28 13.11 2.97
C VAL A 75 24.18 14.16 3.03
N LEU A 76 24.46 15.39 2.59
CA LEU A 76 23.46 16.46 2.55
C LEU A 76 22.28 16.10 1.65
N LEU A 77 22.53 15.51 0.48
CA LEU A 77 21.48 15.10 -0.45
C LEU A 77 20.63 13.95 0.11
N VAL A 78 21.23 12.98 0.83
CA VAL A 78 20.47 11.92 1.52
C VAL A 78 19.55 12.52 2.58
N VAL A 79 20.09 13.40 3.43
CA VAL A 79 19.28 14.08 4.46
C VAL A 79 18.16 14.91 3.85
N LEU A 80 18.45 15.68 2.80
CA LEU A 80 17.46 16.50 2.10
C LEU A 80 16.35 15.64 1.46
N LYS A 81 16.74 14.54 0.79
CA LYS A 81 15.81 13.63 0.13
C LYS A 81 14.92 12.89 1.13
N ASP A 82 15.54 12.25 2.15
CA ASP A 82 14.82 11.32 3.02
C ASP A 82 14.17 12.04 4.21
N ALA A 83 14.90 12.87 4.96
CA ALA A 83 14.33 13.63 6.07
C ALA A 83 13.54 14.86 5.59
N GLY A 84 14.06 15.60 4.60
CA GLY A 84 13.41 16.76 4.02
C GLY A 84 12.16 16.36 3.21
N PHE A 85 12.34 15.92 1.97
CA PHE A 85 11.20 15.73 1.06
C PHE A 85 10.32 14.55 1.46
N THR A 86 10.89 13.38 1.75
CA THR A 86 10.12 12.17 2.08
C THR A 86 9.50 12.27 3.47
N GLY A 87 10.23 12.76 4.46
CA GLY A 87 9.72 12.95 5.82
C GLY A 87 8.56 13.95 5.88
N ILE A 88 8.72 15.15 5.29
CA ILE A 88 7.66 16.16 5.24
C ILE A 88 6.47 15.65 4.43
N ARG A 89 6.69 14.98 3.30
CA ARG A 89 5.61 14.36 2.52
C ARG A 89 4.79 13.38 3.36
N ASN A 90 5.42 12.52 4.14
CA ASN A 90 4.73 11.55 4.99
C ASN A 90 3.91 12.25 6.08
N LEU A 91 4.42 13.34 6.67
CA LEU A 91 3.69 14.16 7.64
C LEU A 91 2.45 14.82 7.02
N VAL A 92 2.60 15.40 5.82
CA VAL A 92 1.47 16.02 5.09
C VAL A 92 0.44 14.97 4.68
N SER A 93 0.90 13.79 4.24
CA SER A 93 0.03 12.65 3.91
C SER A 93 -0.75 12.15 5.13
N ALA A 94 -0.11 12.01 6.28
CA ALA A 94 -0.78 11.67 7.54
C ALA A 94 -1.82 12.73 7.95
N THR A 95 -1.52 14.01 7.68
CA THR A 95 -2.46 15.11 7.93
C THR A 95 -3.67 15.03 6.99
N LEU A 96 -3.46 14.79 5.69
CA LEU A 96 -4.53 14.58 4.71
C LEU A 96 -5.40 13.38 5.13
N HIS A 97 -4.78 12.27 5.49
CA HIS A 97 -5.48 11.06 5.95
C HIS A 97 -6.37 11.37 7.17
N ARG A 98 -5.81 12.00 8.20
CA ARG A 98 -6.56 12.38 9.42
C ARG A 98 -7.74 13.29 9.11
N LYS A 99 -7.56 14.29 8.24
CA LYS A 99 -8.60 15.27 7.91
C LYS A 99 -9.69 14.66 7.03
N TRP A 100 -9.34 13.88 6.03
CA TRP A 100 -10.29 13.18 5.19
C TRP A 100 -11.10 12.14 5.98
N ARG A 101 -10.42 11.33 6.80
CA ARG A 101 -11.08 10.39 7.71
C ARG A 101 -12.07 11.12 8.63
N GLY A 102 -11.63 12.18 9.32
CA GLY A 102 -12.49 12.92 10.25
C GLY A 102 -13.70 13.56 9.56
N TRP A 103 -13.54 14.06 8.33
CA TRP A 103 -14.65 14.58 7.53
C TRP A 103 -15.65 13.48 7.17
N LEU A 104 -15.20 12.31 6.73
CA LEU A 104 -16.09 11.17 6.46
C LEU A 104 -16.77 10.69 7.73
N ASP A 105 -16.05 10.53 8.82
CA ASP A 105 -16.58 10.10 10.11
C ASP A 105 -17.70 11.03 10.59
N SER A 106 -17.48 12.37 10.54
CA SER A 106 -18.54 13.34 10.85
C SER A 106 -19.77 13.17 9.96
N ARG A 107 -19.58 12.98 8.65
CA ARG A 107 -20.71 12.82 7.71
C ARG A 107 -21.51 11.54 7.96
N PHE A 108 -20.82 10.44 8.26
CA PHE A 108 -21.49 9.19 8.60
C PHE A 108 -22.21 9.28 9.94
N ASN A 109 -21.62 9.90 10.95
CA ASN A 109 -22.24 10.11 12.26
C ASN A 109 -23.46 11.05 12.16
N GLU A 110 -23.35 12.17 11.44
CA GLU A 110 -24.49 13.05 11.16
C GLU A 110 -25.65 12.28 10.50
N ALA A 111 -25.35 11.47 9.48
CA ALA A 111 -26.36 10.70 8.75
C ALA A 111 -26.98 9.56 9.57
N LEU A 112 -26.22 8.90 10.44
CA LEU A 112 -26.71 7.85 11.34
C LEU A 112 -27.57 8.41 12.48
N LEU A 113 -27.26 9.61 12.98
CA LEU A 113 -27.95 10.27 14.09
C LEU A 113 -29.05 11.23 13.63
N ASP A 114 -29.30 11.30 12.31
CA ASP A 114 -30.41 12.08 11.76
C ASP A 114 -31.73 11.63 12.37
N GLY A 115 -32.67 12.57 12.60
CA GLY A 115 -33.90 12.42 13.40
C GLY A 115 -34.89 11.33 12.94
N ASN A 116 -34.61 10.62 11.84
CA ASN A 116 -35.41 9.56 11.27
C ASN A 116 -35.07 8.15 11.80
N HIS A 117 -34.43 8.02 12.96
CA HIS A 117 -33.99 6.75 13.53
C HIS A 117 -33.11 5.90 12.58
N THR A 118 -32.33 6.56 11.73
CA THR A 118 -31.51 5.94 10.68
C THR A 118 -30.56 4.87 11.24
N HIS A 119 -30.00 5.07 12.44
CA HIS A 119 -29.13 4.09 13.12
C HIS A 119 -29.86 2.77 13.40
N PHE A 120 -31.13 2.81 13.79
CA PHE A 120 -31.93 1.60 14.04
C PHE A 120 -32.29 0.90 12.73
N HIS A 121 -32.77 1.65 11.75
CA HIS A 121 -33.19 1.07 10.47
C HIS A 121 -32.01 0.52 9.66
N ALA A 122 -30.83 1.18 9.69
CA ALA A 122 -29.64 0.69 9.02
C ALA A 122 -29.16 -0.67 9.56
N GLN A 123 -29.42 -0.98 10.84
CA GLN A 123 -29.08 -2.28 11.44
C GLN A 123 -30.08 -3.39 11.05
N HIS A 124 -31.34 -3.07 10.77
CA HIS A 124 -32.42 -4.04 10.63
C HIS A 124 -33.00 -4.11 9.21
N ALA A 125 -32.79 -3.07 8.39
CA ALA A 125 -33.25 -3.06 7.01
C ALA A 125 -32.36 -3.94 6.11
N SER A 126 -32.92 -4.97 5.53
CA SER A 126 -32.29 -5.64 4.41
C SER A 126 -32.14 -4.63 3.26
N THR A 127 -30.94 -4.51 2.72
CA THR A 127 -30.70 -3.74 1.49
C THR A 127 -31.61 -4.27 0.38
N GLY A 128 -32.28 -3.39 -0.38
CA GLY A 128 -33.31 -3.76 -1.36
C GLY A 128 -32.96 -4.76 -2.46
N SER A 129 -31.69 -5.18 -2.51
CA SER A 129 -31.19 -6.27 -3.37
C SER A 129 -31.22 -7.65 -2.72
N GLY A 130 -31.89 -7.82 -1.55
CA GLY A 130 -31.85 -9.06 -0.78
C GLY A 130 -30.55 -9.29 -0.02
N ALA A 131 -29.63 -8.34 -0.04
CA ALA A 131 -28.42 -8.40 0.77
C ALA A 131 -28.76 -8.16 2.24
N PRO A 132 -28.11 -8.89 3.19
CA PRO A 132 -28.32 -8.70 4.62
C PRO A 132 -27.93 -7.28 5.05
N ALA A 133 -28.55 -6.81 6.13
CA ALA A 133 -28.18 -5.53 6.76
C ALA A 133 -26.67 -5.50 7.06
N PRO A 134 -26.03 -4.30 6.98
CA PRO A 134 -24.60 -4.18 7.29
C PRO A 134 -24.32 -4.65 8.72
N ASP A 135 -23.42 -5.60 8.87
CA ASP A 135 -22.90 -6.05 10.17
C ASP A 135 -21.90 -5.04 10.73
N ASN A 136 -21.73 -5.02 12.05
CA ASN A 136 -20.66 -4.27 12.75
C ASN A 136 -20.49 -2.83 12.24
N ILE A 137 -21.55 -2.01 12.33
CA ILE A 137 -21.57 -0.62 11.86
C ILE A 137 -20.45 0.19 12.54
N ASP A 138 -20.18 -0.04 13.82
CA ASP A 138 -19.11 0.56 14.61
C ASP A 138 -17.74 0.30 13.96
N GLN A 139 -17.45 -0.95 13.59
CA GLN A 139 -16.20 -1.31 12.93
C GLN A 139 -16.10 -0.69 11.52
N ARG A 140 -17.22 -0.60 10.80
CA ARG A 140 -17.25 0.02 9.46
C ARG A 140 -16.92 1.50 9.53
N VAL A 141 -17.46 2.23 10.51
CA VAL A 141 -17.19 3.66 10.72
C VAL A 141 -15.76 3.86 11.24
N GLN A 142 -15.33 3.11 12.25
CA GLN A 142 -14.04 3.33 12.88
C GLN A 142 -12.86 2.79 12.06
N GLU A 143 -12.90 1.51 11.65
CA GLU A 143 -11.77 0.82 11.01
C GLU A 143 -11.82 0.90 9.49
N SER A 144 -12.98 0.56 8.88
CA SER A 144 -13.04 0.49 7.41
C SER A 144 -12.88 1.85 6.74
N ILE A 145 -13.40 2.94 7.31
CA ILE A 145 -13.18 4.30 6.80
C ILE A 145 -11.69 4.69 6.93
N LYS A 146 -11.07 4.39 8.07
CA LYS A 146 -9.63 4.65 8.30
C LYS A 146 -8.77 3.92 7.26
N ASP A 147 -8.99 2.62 7.10
CA ASP A 147 -8.17 1.78 6.21
C ASP A 147 -8.43 2.11 4.73
N MET A 148 -9.67 2.43 4.37
CA MET A 148 -10.04 2.89 3.02
C MET A 148 -9.32 4.20 2.68
N THR A 149 -9.40 5.20 3.55
CA THR A 149 -8.80 6.52 3.29
C THR A 149 -7.27 6.46 3.29
N GLY A 150 -6.67 5.72 4.24
CA GLY A 150 -5.23 5.52 4.31
C GLY A 150 -4.69 4.71 3.13
N GLY A 151 -5.36 3.62 2.76
CA GLY A 151 -5.02 2.80 1.61
C GLY A 151 -5.09 3.57 0.29
N ALA A 152 -6.12 4.38 0.09
CA ALA A 152 -6.27 5.21 -1.10
C ALA A 152 -5.14 6.23 -1.26
N ILE A 153 -4.79 6.95 -0.18
CA ILE A 153 -3.66 7.89 -0.18
C ILE A 153 -2.34 7.16 -0.43
N GLY A 154 -2.10 6.03 0.24
CA GLY A 154 -0.89 5.22 0.05
C GLY A 154 -0.71 4.75 -1.39
N LEU A 155 -1.78 4.24 -2.02
CA LEU A 155 -1.77 3.82 -3.43
C LEU A 155 -1.54 5.00 -4.38
N ALA A 156 -2.23 6.12 -4.17
CA ALA A 156 -2.04 7.33 -4.98
C ALA A 156 -0.61 7.85 -4.90
N MET A 157 -0.02 7.90 -3.69
CA MET A 157 1.38 8.28 -3.49
C MET A 157 2.35 7.33 -4.18
N GLY A 158 2.11 6.02 -4.12
CA GLY A 158 2.94 5.03 -4.77
C GLY A 158 2.94 5.18 -6.29
N VAL A 159 1.76 5.32 -6.92
CA VAL A 159 1.64 5.58 -8.35
C VAL A 159 2.36 6.87 -8.75
N LEU A 160 2.18 7.93 -7.97
CA LEU A 160 2.82 9.22 -8.24
C LEU A 160 4.35 9.13 -8.11
N ALA A 161 4.87 8.39 -7.11
CA ALA A 161 6.30 8.19 -6.93
C ALA A 161 6.92 7.41 -8.10
N VAL A 162 6.25 6.35 -8.56
CA VAL A 162 6.70 5.60 -9.76
C VAL A 162 6.69 6.50 -10.99
N ALA A 163 5.60 7.23 -11.23
CA ALA A 163 5.47 8.10 -12.41
C ALA A 163 6.54 9.21 -12.43
N THR A 164 6.74 9.91 -11.30
CA THR A 164 7.76 10.97 -11.20
C THR A 164 9.18 10.41 -11.28
N SER A 165 9.43 9.23 -10.73
CA SER A 165 10.73 8.56 -10.85
C SER A 165 11.01 8.13 -12.30
N LEU A 166 10.05 7.50 -12.98
CA LEU A 166 10.19 7.16 -14.40
C LEU A 166 10.49 8.39 -15.24
N PHE A 167 9.87 9.53 -14.95
CA PHE A 167 10.10 10.76 -15.68
C PHE A 167 11.51 11.32 -15.45
N PHE A 168 11.89 11.60 -14.18
CA PHE A 168 13.17 12.26 -13.88
C PHE A 168 14.38 11.34 -14.08
N VAL A 169 14.28 10.08 -13.64
CA VAL A 169 15.36 9.10 -13.80
C VAL A 169 15.45 8.68 -15.27
N GLY A 170 14.31 8.51 -15.95
CA GLY A 170 14.25 8.20 -17.37
C GLY A 170 14.89 9.29 -18.21
N GLN A 171 14.55 10.56 -17.96
CA GLN A 171 15.19 11.71 -18.63
C GLN A 171 16.72 11.66 -18.44
N LYS A 172 17.18 11.46 -17.22
CA LYS A 172 18.63 11.45 -16.92
C LYS A 172 19.35 10.26 -17.56
N LEU A 173 18.72 9.08 -17.60
CA LEU A 173 19.27 7.93 -18.30
C LEU A 173 19.42 8.18 -19.81
N LEU A 174 18.45 8.89 -20.42
CA LEU A 174 18.51 9.26 -21.84
C LEU A 174 19.60 10.29 -22.09
N GLU A 175 19.77 11.30 -21.22
CA GLU A 175 20.82 12.30 -21.30
C GLU A 175 22.23 11.70 -21.21
N ASN A 176 22.43 10.72 -20.34
CA ASN A 176 23.70 10.04 -20.11
C ASN A 176 23.88 8.78 -21.00
N SER A 177 22.99 8.59 -21.98
CA SER A 177 23.02 7.41 -22.84
C SER A 177 24.15 7.47 -23.84
N VAL A 178 24.75 6.29 -24.09
CA VAL A 178 25.84 6.10 -25.06
C VAL A 178 25.53 4.87 -25.93
N GLU A 179 26.16 4.88 -27.11
CA GLU A 179 26.10 3.76 -28.03
C GLU A 179 26.75 2.50 -27.49
N VAL A 180 26.11 1.34 -27.65
CA VAL A 180 26.59 0.05 -27.16
C VAL A 180 27.18 -0.76 -28.30
N LYS A 181 28.44 -1.14 -28.19
CA LYS A 181 29.12 -1.99 -29.19
C LYS A 181 28.42 -3.34 -29.32
N GLY A 182 28.11 -3.72 -30.55
CA GLY A 182 27.33 -4.94 -30.86
C GLY A 182 25.81 -4.74 -30.95
N LEU A 183 25.31 -3.55 -30.56
CA LEU A 183 23.90 -3.14 -30.68
C LEU A 183 23.78 -1.75 -31.32
N GLU A 184 24.61 -1.50 -32.34
CA GLU A 184 24.73 -0.20 -33.01
C GLU A 184 23.44 0.28 -33.65
N PHE A 185 22.50 -0.65 -33.95
CA PHE A 185 21.17 -0.33 -34.47
C PHE A 185 20.30 0.46 -33.47
N LEU A 186 20.65 0.47 -32.17
CA LEU A 186 19.98 1.26 -31.12
C LEU A 186 20.47 2.72 -31.07
N GLY A 187 21.56 3.05 -31.80
CA GLY A 187 22.14 4.38 -31.87
C GLY A 187 22.65 4.89 -30.51
N SER A 188 22.66 6.22 -30.33
CA SER A 188 23.12 6.90 -29.11
C SER A 188 22.29 6.59 -27.85
N TYR A 189 21.08 6.02 -28.01
CA TYR A 189 20.22 5.65 -26.88
C TYR A 189 20.39 4.21 -26.41
N GLY A 190 21.39 3.48 -26.93
CA GLY A 190 21.56 2.04 -26.71
C GLY A 190 21.62 1.64 -25.23
N SER A 191 22.44 2.33 -24.41
CA SER A 191 22.57 2.03 -22.98
C SER A 191 21.29 2.32 -22.17
N ALA A 192 20.56 3.38 -22.49
CA ALA A 192 19.29 3.69 -21.83
C ALA A 192 18.19 2.68 -22.22
N ILE A 193 18.10 2.29 -23.48
CA ILE A 193 17.13 1.27 -23.94
C ILE A 193 17.42 -0.07 -23.25
N LEU A 194 18.68 -0.49 -23.14
CA LEU A 194 19.06 -1.69 -22.38
C LEU A 194 18.67 -1.57 -20.89
N ALA A 195 18.86 -0.40 -20.27
CA ALA A 195 18.46 -0.16 -18.89
C ALA A 195 16.94 -0.30 -18.71
N PHE A 196 16.14 0.32 -19.57
CA PHE A 196 14.69 0.19 -19.53
C PHE A 196 14.23 -1.24 -19.80
N LEU A 197 14.84 -1.94 -20.75
CA LEU A 197 14.53 -3.33 -21.05
C LEU A 197 14.87 -4.24 -19.86
N ALA A 198 16.01 -4.02 -19.22
CA ALA A 198 16.43 -4.76 -18.04
C ALA A 198 15.43 -4.57 -16.90
N VAL A 199 14.99 -3.34 -16.62
CA VAL A 199 13.96 -3.05 -15.60
C VAL A 199 12.60 -3.65 -16.01
N ALA A 200 12.19 -3.49 -17.27
CA ALA A 200 10.92 -3.97 -17.79
C ALA A 200 10.81 -5.50 -17.83
N THR A 201 11.91 -6.23 -17.88
CA THR A 201 11.92 -7.69 -17.80
C THR A 201 12.10 -8.18 -16.36
N TYR A 202 13.03 -7.57 -15.63
CA TYR A 202 13.39 -7.99 -14.27
C TYR A 202 12.24 -7.76 -13.28
N VAL A 203 11.64 -6.57 -13.25
CA VAL A 203 10.60 -6.24 -12.27
C VAL A 203 9.33 -7.07 -12.46
N PRO A 204 8.72 -7.21 -13.65
CA PRO A 204 7.53 -8.04 -13.82
C PRO A 204 7.75 -9.53 -13.54
N LEU A 205 8.93 -10.09 -13.94
CA LEU A 205 9.27 -11.48 -13.66
C LEU A 205 9.28 -11.74 -12.14
N ASN A 206 9.95 -10.89 -11.40
CA ASN A 206 10.03 -11.04 -9.95
C ASN A 206 8.72 -10.70 -9.25
N THR A 207 7.94 -9.74 -9.77
CA THR A 207 6.58 -9.46 -9.29
C THR A 207 5.69 -10.69 -9.43
N TRP A 208 5.77 -11.40 -10.53
CA TRP A 208 5.03 -12.64 -10.74
C TRP A 208 5.39 -13.71 -9.69
N ILE A 209 6.70 -13.91 -9.41
CA ILE A 209 7.17 -14.83 -8.36
C ILE A 209 6.64 -14.39 -6.98
N ALA A 210 6.79 -13.12 -6.65
CA ALA A 210 6.35 -12.56 -5.37
C ALA A 210 4.83 -12.72 -5.15
N VAL A 211 4.01 -12.51 -6.18
CA VAL A 211 2.55 -12.72 -6.13
C VAL A 211 2.20 -14.19 -5.88
N LYS A 212 2.92 -15.12 -6.50
CA LYS A 212 2.72 -16.56 -6.27
C LYS A 212 3.06 -16.98 -4.83
N LEU A 213 4.20 -16.53 -4.32
CA LEU A 213 4.62 -16.78 -2.94
C LEU A 213 3.70 -16.09 -1.93
N GLY A 214 3.34 -14.84 -2.18
CA GLY A 214 2.40 -14.07 -1.35
C GLY A 214 1.02 -14.71 -1.27
N GLY A 215 0.48 -15.21 -2.38
CA GLY A 215 -0.78 -15.93 -2.39
C GLY A 215 -0.74 -17.26 -1.62
N LEU A 216 0.42 -17.90 -1.52
CA LEU A 216 0.61 -19.07 -0.67
C LEU A 216 0.62 -18.68 0.82
N LEU A 217 1.33 -17.61 1.17
CA LEU A 217 1.36 -17.05 2.52
C LEU A 217 -0.05 -16.64 3.00
N GLU A 218 -0.82 -15.96 2.16
CA GLU A 218 -2.18 -15.57 2.46
C GLU A 218 -3.07 -16.78 2.81
N ARG A 219 -3.02 -17.83 1.99
CA ARG A 219 -3.78 -19.07 2.26
C ARG A 219 -3.38 -19.73 3.57
N LEU A 220 -2.09 -19.73 3.91
CA LEU A 220 -1.60 -20.28 5.16
C LEU A 220 -2.00 -19.42 6.35
N ASN A 221 -1.98 -18.08 6.22
CA ASN A 221 -2.47 -17.15 7.25
C ASN A 221 -3.96 -17.36 7.53
N VAL A 222 -4.79 -17.51 6.48
CA VAL A 222 -6.23 -17.82 6.64
C VAL A 222 -6.44 -19.16 7.36
N ARG A 223 -5.65 -20.19 7.01
CA ARG A 223 -5.72 -21.48 7.70
C ARG A 223 -5.30 -21.36 9.17
N MET A 224 -4.25 -20.59 9.45
CA MET A 224 -3.78 -20.34 10.81
C MET A 224 -4.86 -19.64 11.65
N GLN A 225 -5.46 -18.58 11.13
CA GLN A 225 -6.56 -17.88 11.80
C GLN A 225 -7.76 -18.80 12.07
N LYS A 226 -8.07 -19.69 11.12
CA LYS A 226 -9.14 -20.69 11.30
C LYS A 226 -8.81 -21.70 12.40
N ALA A 227 -7.59 -22.22 12.42
CA ALA A 227 -7.14 -23.17 13.46
C ALA A 227 -7.15 -22.52 14.84
N GLU A 228 -6.61 -21.31 14.98
CA GLU A 228 -6.67 -20.53 16.23
C GLU A 228 -8.11 -20.21 16.65
N GLY A 229 -8.97 -19.85 15.70
CA GLY A 229 -10.39 -19.59 15.94
C GLY A 229 -11.10 -20.84 16.47
N SER A 230 -10.84 -22.01 15.90
CA SER A 230 -11.40 -23.29 16.35
C SER A 230 -10.93 -23.64 17.76
N TYR A 231 -9.64 -23.46 18.04
CA TYR A 231 -9.07 -23.69 19.37
C TYR A 231 -9.67 -22.74 20.41
N ARG A 232 -9.78 -21.45 20.09
CA ARG A 232 -10.42 -20.44 20.98
C ARG A 232 -11.89 -20.75 21.22
N GLY A 233 -12.62 -21.18 20.19
CA GLY A 233 -14.02 -21.59 20.29
C GLY A 233 -14.20 -22.77 21.25
N GLU A 234 -13.33 -23.78 21.17
CA GLU A 234 -13.35 -24.93 22.08
C GLU A 234 -13.01 -24.52 23.52
N LEU A 235 -11.99 -23.70 23.73
CA LEU A 235 -11.66 -23.16 25.06
C LEU A 235 -12.84 -22.38 25.66
N THR A 236 -13.51 -21.55 24.87
CA THR A 236 -14.68 -20.78 25.32
C THR A 236 -15.83 -21.72 25.68
N THR A 237 -16.05 -22.76 24.89
CA THR A 237 -17.08 -23.78 25.14
C THR A 237 -16.79 -24.56 26.40
N PHE A 238 -15.53 -24.99 26.60
CA PHE A 238 -15.05 -25.66 27.82
C PHE A 238 -15.30 -24.77 29.04
N LEU A 239 -14.89 -23.50 29.03
CA LEU A 239 -15.09 -22.59 30.16
C LEU A 239 -16.56 -22.36 30.48
N ARG A 240 -17.43 -22.23 29.49
CA ARG A 240 -18.89 -22.13 29.68
C ARG A 240 -19.51 -23.39 30.29
N ARG A 241 -18.94 -24.57 30.01
CA ARG A 241 -19.41 -25.88 30.47
C ARG A 241 -18.56 -26.46 31.59
N SER A 242 -17.73 -25.64 32.24
CA SER A 242 -16.76 -26.08 33.26
C SER A 242 -17.39 -26.92 34.36
N PHE A 243 -18.58 -26.56 34.85
CA PHE A 243 -19.33 -27.33 35.83
C PHE A 243 -19.65 -28.77 35.35
N HIS A 244 -20.09 -28.93 34.11
CA HIS A 244 -20.43 -30.24 33.55
C HIS A 244 -19.18 -31.12 33.38
N VAL A 245 -18.08 -30.50 32.91
CA VAL A 245 -16.79 -31.21 32.79
C VAL A 245 -16.28 -31.69 34.14
N ALA A 246 -16.34 -30.84 35.18
CA ALA A 246 -15.94 -31.19 36.54
C ALA A 246 -16.84 -32.27 37.12
N ALA A 247 -18.16 -32.17 36.96
CA ALA A 247 -19.12 -33.17 37.49
C ALA A 247 -18.97 -34.54 36.83
N SER A 248 -18.55 -34.58 35.54
CA SER A 248 -18.33 -35.83 34.80
C SER A 248 -16.89 -36.33 34.83
N GLN A 249 -15.96 -35.65 35.53
CA GLN A 249 -14.52 -35.94 35.53
C GLN A 249 -13.93 -36.02 34.10
N GLY A 250 -14.42 -35.14 33.21
CA GLY A 250 -14.12 -35.16 31.76
C GLY A 250 -12.82 -34.44 31.36
N GLU A 251 -11.98 -33.99 32.31
CA GLU A 251 -10.77 -33.20 32.04
C GLU A 251 -9.77 -33.91 31.12
N GLY A 252 -9.64 -35.26 31.27
CA GLY A 252 -8.75 -36.07 30.43
C GLY A 252 -9.16 -36.06 28.95
N VAL A 253 -10.45 -36.14 28.69
CA VAL A 253 -11.02 -36.08 27.34
C VAL A 253 -10.80 -34.69 26.77
N GLN A 254 -11.07 -33.64 27.55
CA GLN A 254 -10.92 -32.26 27.13
C GLN A 254 -9.46 -31.91 26.80
N ARG A 255 -8.52 -32.39 27.62
CA ARG A 255 -7.08 -32.26 27.35
C ARG A 255 -6.69 -32.87 26.01
N THR A 256 -7.22 -34.05 25.69
CA THR A 256 -6.94 -34.74 24.43
C THR A 256 -7.51 -33.96 23.24
N MET A 257 -8.72 -33.39 23.36
CA MET A 257 -9.32 -32.54 22.32
C MET A 257 -8.51 -31.25 22.08
N HIS A 258 -8.14 -30.55 23.17
CA HIS A 258 -7.30 -29.35 23.06
C HIS A 258 -5.94 -29.68 22.44
N GLY A 259 -5.31 -30.81 22.82
CA GLY A 259 -4.04 -31.25 22.23
C GLY A 259 -4.14 -31.51 20.74
N ARG A 260 -5.21 -32.14 20.26
CA ARG A 260 -5.43 -32.35 18.81
C ARG A 260 -5.59 -31.05 18.04
N LEU A 261 -6.36 -30.10 18.57
CA LEU A 261 -6.52 -28.79 17.94
C LEU A 261 -5.20 -28.00 17.92
N TYR A 262 -4.39 -28.12 18.97
CA TYR A 262 -3.09 -27.46 19.03
C TYR A 262 -2.07 -28.04 18.04
N VAL A 263 -2.11 -29.34 17.78
CA VAL A 263 -1.27 -29.99 16.74
C VAL A 263 -1.57 -29.42 15.35
N ASP A 264 -2.82 -29.08 15.04
CA ASP A 264 -3.19 -28.46 13.77
C ASP A 264 -2.64 -27.03 13.67
N ILE A 265 -2.67 -26.26 14.78
CA ILE A 265 -2.03 -24.94 14.88
C ILE A 265 -0.53 -25.07 14.63
N ASP A 266 0.17 -25.96 15.36
CA ASP A 266 1.62 -26.13 15.26
C ASP A 266 2.07 -26.54 13.86
N GLY A 267 1.38 -27.49 13.24
CA GLY A 267 1.66 -27.92 11.87
C GLY A 267 1.42 -26.83 10.82
N THR A 268 0.39 -26.01 11.03
CA THR A 268 0.09 -24.88 10.13
C THR A 268 1.11 -23.76 10.31
N TRP A 269 1.48 -23.46 11.56
CA TRP A 269 2.50 -22.46 11.90
C TRP A 269 3.87 -22.82 11.33
N THR A 270 4.27 -24.07 11.49
CA THR A 270 5.54 -24.55 10.91
C THR A 270 5.60 -24.33 9.42
N ARG A 271 4.52 -24.68 8.68
CA ARG A 271 4.43 -24.45 7.22
C ARG A 271 4.46 -22.96 6.88
N LEU A 272 3.75 -22.14 7.63
CA LEU A 272 3.75 -20.70 7.47
C LEU A 272 5.16 -20.12 7.62
N ASN A 273 5.90 -20.53 8.66
CA ASN A 273 7.26 -20.08 8.91
C ASN A 273 8.22 -20.49 7.79
N ILE A 274 8.12 -21.73 7.26
CA ILE A 274 8.93 -22.18 6.13
C ILE A 274 8.67 -21.30 4.90
N VAL A 275 7.41 -21.10 4.54
CA VAL A 275 7.06 -20.30 3.35
C VAL A 275 7.44 -18.83 3.55
N ASN A 276 7.27 -18.29 4.75
CA ASN A 276 7.71 -16.92 5.07
C ASN A 276 9.24 -16.78 4.95
N THR A 277 10.00 -17.76 5.42
CA THR A 277 11.47 -17.78 5.28
C THR A 277 11.87 -17.82 3.79
N VAL A 278 11.20 -18.63 2.99
CA VAL A 278 11.44 -18.67 1.52
C VAL A 278 11.12 -17.32 0.88
N TYR A 279 10.01 -16.70 1.26
CA TYR A 279 9.63 -15.37 0.76
C TYR A 279 10.66 -14.30 1.13
N MET A 280 11.09 -14.24 2.39
CA MET A 280 12.13 -13.29 2.85
C MET A 280 13.47 -13.53 2.15
N SER A 281 13.86 -14.80 1.96
CA SER A 281 15.08 -15.16 1.23
C SER A 281 15.01 -14.74 -0.24
N PHE A 282 13.85 -14.93 -0.87
CA PHE A 282 13.61 -14.44 -2.23
C PHE A 282 13.74 -12.91 -2.31
N GLU A 283 13.17 -12.17 -1.37
CA GLU A 283 13.26 -10.71 -1.34
C GLU A 283 14.71 -10.20 -1.19
N LEU A 284 15.50 -10.84 -0.33
CA LEU A 284 16.93 -10.52 -0.17
C LEU A 284 17.72 -10.79 -1.45
N ILE A 285 17.51 -11.95 -2.08
CA ILE A 285 18.17 -12.33 -3.33
C ILE A 285 17.74 -11.38 -4.46
N TYR A 286 16.46 -11.08 -4.55
CA TYR A 286 15.93 -10.13 -5.51
C TYR A 286 16.61 -8.77 -5.38
N ASN A 287 16.63 -8.20 -4.17
CA ASN A 287 17.24 -6.90 -3.94
C ASN A 287 18.73 -6.91 -4.28
N PHE A 288 19.46 -7.97 -3.92
CA PHE A 288 20.88 -8.09 -4.25
C PHE A 288 21.13 -8.18 -5.76
N ILE A 289 20.43 -9.04 -6.47
CA ILE A 289 20.59 -9.21 -7.93
C ILE A 289 20.19 -7.92 -8.65
N GLY A 290 19.09 -7.30 -8.27
CA GLY A 290 18.65 -6.02 -8.83
C GLY A 290 19.69 -4.90 -8.67
N ALA A 291 20.14 -4.69 -7.44
CA ALA A 291 21.07 -3.61 -7.12
C ALA A 291 22.52 -3.83 -7.62
N ARG A 292 22.94 -5.10 -7.79
CA ARG A 292 24.36 -5.41 -8.10
C ARG A 292 24.59 -5.96 -9.50
N ILE A 293 23.65 -6.69 -10.07
CA ILE A 293 23.80 -7.32 -11.38
C ILE A 293 23.02 -6.56 -12.43
N VAL A 294 21.71 -6.41 -12.22
CA VAL A 294 20.82 -5.78 -13.21
C VAL A 294 21.12 -4.29 -13.35
N ALA A 295 21.40 -3.60 -12.25
CA ALA A 295 21.70 -2.16 -12.27
C ALA A 295 23.02 -1.84 -12.99
N TYR A 296 24.04 -2.68 -12.83
CA TYR A 296 25.35 -2.46 -13.44
C TYR A 296 25.46 -3.00 -14.88
N GLY A 297 24.56 -3.90 -15.29
CA GLY A 297 24.62 -4.59 -16.60
C GLY A 297 24.60 -3.63 -17.80
N PRO A 298 23.62 -2.73 -17.92
CA PRO A 298 23.45 -1.88 -19.11
C PRO A 298 24.64 -0.96 -19.44
N GLY A 299 25.33 -0.44 -18.42
CA GLY A 299 26.50 0.41 -18.58
C GLY A 299 27.83 -0.32 -18.74
N LEU A 300 27.87 -1.63 -18.49
CA LEU A 300 29.13 -2.38 -18.43
C LEU A 300 29.87 -2.43 -19.79
N VAL A 301 29.15 -2.73 -20.86
CA VAL A 301 29.76 -2.83 -22.20
C VAL A 301 30.30 -1.50 -22.70
N PRO A 302 29.56 -0.35 -22.61
CA PRO A 302 30.09 0.96 -22.90
C PRO A 302 31.31 1.34 -22.04
N PHE A 303 31.31 1.00 -20.75
CA PHE A 303 32.41 1.26 -19.84
C PHE A 303 33.69 0.52 -20.23
N ILE A 304 33.61 -0.78 -20.50
CA ILE A 304 34.77 -1.60 -20.94
C ILE A 304 35.39 -1.07 -22.25
N HIS A 305 34.57 -0.49 -23.12
CA HIS A 305 35.02 0.06 -24.40
C HIS A 305 35.38 1.55 -24.32
N ASN A 306 35.58 2.13 -23.13
CA ASN A 306 35.93 3.53 -22.88
C ASN A 306 34.98 4.55 -23.54
N ARG A 307 33.72 4.15 -23.80
CA ARG A 307 32.66 5.08 -24.29
C ARG A 307 31.92 5.77 -23.13
N LEU A 308 32.07 5.25 -21.91
CA LEU A 308 31.47 5.77 -20.69
C LEU A 308 32.56 5.86 -19.63
N ASP A 309 32.66 6.99 -18.94
CA ASP A 309 33.59 7.19 -17.82
C ASP A 309 33.07 6.51 -16.55
N LEU A 310 33.93 6.37 -15.54
CA LEU A 310 33.56 5.71 -14.28
C LEU A 310 32.41 6.43 -13.56
N LYS A 311 32.43 7.78 -13.57
CA LYS A 311 31.34 8.60 -13.00
C LYS A 311 30.00 8.27 -13.68
N GLY A 312 29.96 8.32 -15.01
CA GLY A 312 28.75 8.02 -15.80
C GLY A 312 28.26 6.58 -15.59
N TYR A 313 29.18 5.62 -15.48
CA TYR A 313 28.86 4.22 -15.20
C TYR A 313 28.20 4.03 -13.82
N ILE A 314 28.77 4.61 -12.77
CA ILE A 314 28.21 4.54 -11.42
C ILE A 314 26.88 5.30 -11.34
N THR A 315 26.83 6.53 -11.89
CA THR A 315 25.58 7.30 -11.95
C THR A 315 24.47 6.54 -12.67
N GLY A 316 24.78 5.95 -13.83
CA GLY A 316 23.81 5.13 -14.59
C GLY A 316 23.32 3.91 -13.78
N SER A 317 24.22 3.22 -13.10
CA SER A 317 23.89 2.07 -12.26
C SER A 317 23.01 2.45 -11.08
N GLU A 318 23.27 3.57 -10.40
CA GLU A 318 22.43 4.08 -9.31
C GLU A 318 21.04 4.53 -9.81
N LEU A 319 20.94 5.11 -11.01
CA LEU A 319 19.68 5.45 -11.64
C LEU A 319 18.85 4.21 -11.95
N VAL A 320 19.45 3.16 -12.52
CA VAL A 320 18.75 1.88 -12.77
C VAL A 320 18.32 1.22 -11.47
N ASN A 321 19.18 1.21 -10.45
CA ASN A 321 18.83 0.70 -9.12
C ASN A 321 17.66 1.46 -8.50
N SER A 322 17.62 2.78 -8.63
CA SER A 322 16.50 3.62 -8.19
C SER A 322 15.21 3.27 -8.93
N LEU A 323 15.26 3.02 -10.25
CA LEU A 323 14.08 2.57 -11.02
C LEU A 323 13.58 1.21 -10.55
N ILE A 324 14.49 0.24 -10.35
CA ILE A 324 14.13 -1.09 -9.83
C ILE A 324 13.43 -0.93 -8.48
N GLY A 325 13.98 -0.14 -7.57
CA GLY A 325 13.39 0.11 -6.25
C GLY A 325 12.00 0.72 -6.32
N GLN A 326 11.79 1.74 -7.15
CA GLN A 326 10.49 2.36 -7.32
C GLN A 326 9.47 1.44 -8.00
N CYS A 327 9.87 0.72 -9.05
CA CYS A 327 8.99 -0.22 -9.73
C CYS A 327 8.68 -1.47 -8.88
N SER A 328 9.54 -1.86 -7.95
CA SER A 328 9.29 -2.95 -6.99
C SER A 328 8.11 -2.67 -6.06
N TRP A 329 7.65 -1.41 -5.96
CA TRP A 329 6.41 -1.08 -5.27
C TRP A 329 5.22 -1.91 -5.75
N PHE A 330 5.17 -2.28 -7.04
CA PHE A 330 4.11 -3.14 -7.58
C PHE A 330 4.06 -4.53 -6.91
N ILE A 331 5.15 -5.03 -6.35
CA ILE A 331 5.19 -6.30 -5.62
C ILE A 331 4.31 -6.22 -4.36
N HIS A 332 4.34 -5.09 -3.67
CA HIS A 332 3.65 -4.89 -2.39
C HIS A 332 2.24 -4.29 -2.55
N VAL A 333 1.89 -3.78 -3.74
CA VAL A 333 0.62 -3.07 -3.95
C VAL A 333 -0.59 -3.97 -4.00
N MET A 334 -0.45 -5.23 -4.44
CA MET A 334 -1.60 -6.13 -4.63
C MET A 334 -2.36 -6.43 -3.35
N PRO A 335 -1.72 -6.75 -2.20
CA PRO A 335 -2.42 -6.88 -0.93
C PRO A 335 -3.11 -5.58 -0.49
N ALA A 336 -2.45 -4.42 -0.72
CA ALA A 336 -3.02 -3.12 -0.39
C ALA A 336 -4.28 -2.79 -1.22
N ILE A 337 -4.29 -3.15 -2.51
CA ILE A 337 -5.47 -3.02 -3.38
C ILE A 337 -6.61 -3.93 -2.88
N ALA A 338 -6.31 -5.18 -2.52
CA ALA A 338 -7.32 -6.10 -2.01
C ALA A 338 -7.95 -5.58 -0.71
N THR A 339 -7.12 -5.11 0.23
CA THR A 339 -7.57 -4.50 1.50
C THR A 339 -8.38 -3.23 1.25
N LEU A 340 -7.92 -2.34 0.35
CA LEU A 340 -8.66 -1.14 -0.03
C LEU A 340 -10.03 -1.49 -0.62
N ARG A 341 -10.08 -2.48 -1.53
CA ARG A 341 -11.34 -2.92 -2.14
C ARG A 341 -12.32 -3.46 -1.11
N ALA A 342 -11.86 -4.33 -0.20
CA ALA A 342 -12.70 -4.89 0.86
C ALA A 342 -13.27 -3.81 1.78
N ASN A 343 -12.42 -2.90 2.30
CA ASN A 343 -12.86 -1.81 3.16
C ASN A 343 -13.77 -0.82 2.42
N SER A 344 -13.47 -0.51 1.17
CA SER A 344 -14.31 0.37 0.34
C SER A 344 -15.70 -0.23 0.09
N GLN A 345 -15.79 -1.53 -0.13
CA GLN A 345 -17.06 -2.23 -0.28
C GLN A 345 -17.88 -2.12 1.02
N ARG A 346 -17.27 -2.39 2.18
CA ARG A 346 -17.94 -2.28 3.49
C ARG A 346 -18.48 -0.87 3.76
N VAL A 347 -17.68 0.17 3.43
CA VAL A 347 -18.10 1.57 3.60
C VAL A 347 -19.21 1.95 2.60
N THR A 348 -19.14 1.46 1.36
CA THR A 348 -20.16 1.70 0.34
C THR A 348 -21.48 1.01 0.70
N GLU A 349 -21.44 -0.20 1.23
CA GLU A 349 -22.65 -0.92 1.72
C GLU A 349 -23.32 -0.14 2.86
N LEU A 350 -22.55 0.39 3.81
CA LEU A 350 -23.07 1.24 4.88
C LEU A 350 -23.68 2.54 4.33
N ALA A 351 -22.99 3.21 3.41
CA ALA A 351 -23.51 4.43 2.77
C ALA A 351 -24.83 4.18 2.03
N ASN A 352 -24.93 3.07 1.32
CA ASN A 352 -26.17 2.68 0.61
C ASN A 352 -27.29 2.33 1.60
N ALA A 353 -26.98 1.65 2.71
CA ALA A 353 -27.97 1.35 3.74
C ALA A 353 -28.56 2.61 4.37
N ILE A 354 -27.71 3.59 4.69
CA ILE A 354 -28.13 4.90 5.23
C ILE A 354 -29.01 5.64 4.21
N GLU A 355 -28.58 5.71 2.94
CA GLU A 355 -29.29 6.43 1.88
C GLU A 355 -30.67 5.79 1.61
N ASN A 356 -30.77 4.45 1.63
CA ASN A 356 -32.05 3.74 1.47
C ASN A 356 -33.03 4.03 2.61
N VAL A 357 -32.54 4.26 3.83
CA VAL A 357 -33.39 4.65 4.97
C VAL A 357 -33.85 6.11 4.86
N GLN A 358 -32.98 7.00 4.37
CA GLN A 358 -33.31 8.42 4.21
C GLN A 358 -34.31 8.70 3.08
N HIS A 359 -34.36 7.82 2.07
CA HIS A 359 -35.28 7.88 0.92
C HIS A 359 -36.18 6.66 0.82
N PRO A 360 -37.06 6.43 1.81
CA PRO A 360 -37.85 5.20 1.88
C PRO A 360 -38.84 5.02 0.70
N GLN A 361 -39.34 6.11 0.11
CA GLN A 361 -40.28 6.03 -1.01
C GLN A 361 -39.66 5.40 -2.27
N GLU A 362 -38.39 5.74 -2.57
CA GLU A 362 -37.67 5.09 -3.68
C GLU A 362 -37.34 3.63 -3.37
N PHE A 363 -37.00 3.34 -2.13
CA PHE A 363 -36.72 1.98 -1.68
C PHE A 363 -37.91 1.06 -1.74
N TYR A 364 -39.08 1.48 -1.23
CA TYR A 364 -40.29 0.67 -1.23
C TYR A 364 -40.89 0.51 -2.63
N SER A 365 -40.79 1.51 -3.50
CA SER A 365 -41.24 1.38 -4.89
C SER A 365 -40.43 0.35 -5.68
N GLN A 366 -39.13 0.18 -5.36
CA GLN A 366 -38.24 -0.81 -6.01
C GLN A 366 -38.43 -2.23 -5.46
N THR A 367 -38.78 -2.38 -4.18
CA THR A 367 -38.85 -3.69 -3.52
C THR A 367 -40.28 -4.27 -3.43
N GLY A 368 -41.33 -3.50 -3.75
CA GLY A 368 -42.71 -3.94 -3.68
C GLY A 368 -43.23 -4.29 -2.27
N ARG A 369 -42.47 -3.94 -1.21
CA ARG A 369 -42.84 -4.16 0.19
C ARG A 369 -43.42 -2.88 0.77
N SER A 370 -44.73 -2.89 1.06
CA SER A 370 -45.50 -1.74 1.61
C SER A 370 -45.84 -1.87 3.11
N ASP A 371 -45.15 -2.70 3.87
CA ASP A 371 -45.63 -3.16 5.17
C ASP A 371 -45.36 -2.25 6.37
N PHE A 372 -44.70 -1.08 6.17
CA PHE A 372 -44.42 -0.13 7.25
C PHE A 372 -44.81 1.29 6.87
N HIS A 373 -45.86 1.82 7.50
CA HIS A 373 -46.19 3.23 7.42
C HIS A 373 -45.75 3.96 8.69
N TYR A 374 -44.88 4.98 8.52
CA TYR A 374 -44.58 5.95 9.58
C TYR A 374 -45.69 7.01 9.61
N THR A 375 -46.44 7.08 10.70
CA THR A 375 -47.29 8.24 10.97
C THR A 375 -46.64 9.14 12.01
N SER A 376 -46.37 10.40 11.65
CA SER A 376 -45.71 11.42 12.48
C SER A 376 -46.60 11.94 13.65
N GLN A 377 -47.66 11.24 13.99
CA GLN A 377 -48.67 11.78 14.93
C GLN A 377 -48.47 11.38 16.39
N ASN A 378 -47.42 10.62 16.75
CA ASN A 378 -47.19 10.31 18.17
C ASN A 378 -45.68 10.41 18.52
N PRO A 379 -45.24 11.48 19.19
CA PRO A 379 -43.84 11.72 19.45
C PRO A 379 -43.21 10.80 20.52
N VAL A 380 -43.97 9.92 21.17
CA VAL A 380 -43.46 9.08 22.27
C VAL A 380 -43.25 7.62 21.88
N PHE A 381 -44.01 7.08 20.91
CA PHE A 381 -43.86 5.71 20.40
C PHE A 381 -44.25 5.64 18.93
N GLY A 382 -43.41 6.09 18.04
CA GLY A 382 -43.68 6.26 16.60
C GLY A 382 -43.88 4.98 15.76
N LEU A 383 -44.36 3.89 16.31
CA LEU A 383 -44.60 2.66 15.57
C LEU A 383 -46.06 2.25 15.79
N THR A 384 -46.91 2.45 14.79
CA THR A 384 -48.21 1.73 14.70
C THR A 384 -48.07 0.64 13.68
N ILE A 385 -48.08 -0.63 14.11
CA ILE A 385 -48.14 -1.81 13.25
C ILE A 385 -49.63 -1.95 12.86
N GLN A 386 -49.95 -1.86 11.58
CA GLN A 386 -51.22 -2.33 11.00
C GLN A 386 -50.99 -3.64 10.29
#